data_e95492f8071030bf792ee9122cae8a72
#
_entry.id   e95492f8071030bf792ee9122cae8a72
#
_cell.length_a   1.000
_cell.length_b   1.000
_cell.length_c   1.000
_cell.angle_alpha   90.00
_cell.angle_beta   90.00
_cell.angle_gamma   90.00
#
_symmetry.space_group_name_H-M   'P 1'
#
loop_
_entity.id
_entity.type
_entity.pdbx_description
1 polymer ?
#
loop_
_entity_poly.entity_id
_entity_poly.type
_entity_poly.pdbx_seq_one_letter_code
_entity_poly.pdbx_strand_id
1 'polypeptide(L)' 'MKCLLCKSDLTTKYMNYVADLGECIIIVRNVPTQVCSQCGEKSYSLDVSVRLQELINQAKKIVTGIAEITYAA' A
#
# COMPACT_ATOMS: atom_id res chain seq x y z
N MET A 1 12.73 9.49 8.08
CA MET A 1 12.87 8.07 7.77
C MET A 1 13.77 7.89 6.56
N LYS A 2 14.64 6.91 6.59
CA LYS A 2 15.62 6.70 5.53
C LYS A 2 15.50 5.31 4.93
N CYS A 3 15.89 5.20 3.66
CA CYS A 3 15.91 3.93 2.97
C CYS A 3 16.94 2.98 3.59
N LEU A 4 16.55 1.74 3.82
CA LEU A 4 17.43 0.74 4.41
C LEU A 4 18.54 0.29 3.45
N LEU A 5 18.31 0.42 2.15
CA LEU A 5 19.27 -0.05 1.14
C LEU A 5 20.33 0.98 0.80
N CYS A 6 19.91 2.22 0.53
CA CYS A 6 20.84 3.27 0.10
C CYS A 6 21.01 4.40 1.10
N LYS A 7 20.23 4.37 2.19
CA LYS A 7 20.28 5.35 3.27
C LYS A 7 19.94 6.78 2.84
N SER A 8 19.30 6.93 1.70
CA SER A 8 18.78 8.21 1.23
C SER A 8 17.45 8.54 1.91
N ASP A 9 17.08 9.80 1.90
CA ASP A 9 15.82 10.23 2.49
C ASP A 9 14.63 9.66 1.71
N LEU A 10 13.58 9.32 2.44
CA LEU A 10 12.34 8.84 1.86
C LEU A 10 11.36 9.99 1.70
N THR A 11 10.63 9.98 0.58
CA THR A 11 9.59 10.96 0.28
C THR A 11 8.24 10.25 0.30
N THR A 12 7.24 10.88 0.93
CA THR A 12 5.88 10.33 0.94
C THR A 12 5.18 10.66 -0.36
N LYS A 13 4.66 9.63 -1.03
CA LYS A 13 3.83 9.77 -2.22
C LYS A 13 2.56 8.95 -2.04
N TYR A 14 1.46 9.43 -2.60
CA TYR A 14 0.19 8.71 -2.54
C TYR A 14 0.07 7.85 -3.78
N MET A 15 0.15 6.54 -3.59
CA MET A 15 0.20 5.57 -4.68
C MET A 15 -0.87 4.50 -4.49
N ASN A 16 -1.12 3.73 -5.52
CA ASN A 16 -2.05 2.62 -5.46
C ASN A 16 -1.32 1.37 -4.99
N TYR A 17 -1.98 0.62 -4.11
CA TYR A 17 -1.49 -0.67 -3.64
C TYR A 17 -2.39 -1.76 -4.21
N VAL A 18 -1.78 -2.76 -4.87
CA VAL A 18 -2.51 -3.87 -5.48
C VAL A 18 -2.25 -5.13 -4.67
N ALA A 19 -3.31 -5.74 -4.16
CA ALA A 19 -3.24 -7.01 -3.43
C ALA A 19 -3.89 -8.09 -4.28
N ASP A 20 -3.08 -9.00 -4.80
CA ASP A 20 -3.56 -10.17 -5.55
C ASP A 20 -3.69 -11.33 -4.57
N LEU A 21 -4.92 -11.71 -4.27
CA LEU A 21 -5.22 -12.77 -3.32
C LEU A 21 -5.54 -14.11 -4.01
N GLY A 22 -5.38 -14.17 -5.33
CA GLY A 22 -5.71 -15.37 -6.10
C GLY A 22 -7.17 -15.43 -6.50
N GLU A 23 -8.06 -15.38 -5.53
CA GLU A 23 -9.52 -15.40 -5.78
C GLU A 23 -10.06 -14.02 -6.13
N CYS A 24 -9.40 -12.97 -5.65
CA CYS A 24 -9.79 -11.61 -5.94
C CYS A 24 -8.57 -10.70 -5.96
N ILE A 25 -8.73 -9.55 -6.59
CA ILE A 25 -7.71 -8.52 -6.64
C ILE A 25 -8.30 -7.27 -6.00
N ILE A 26 -7.60 -6.71 -5.02
CA ILE A 26 -8.04 -5.52 -4.31
C ILE A 26 -7.05 -4.42 -4.59
N ILE A 27 -7.54 -3.29 -5.12
CA ILE A 27 -6.73 -2.11 -5.38
C ILE A 27 -7.09 -1.06 -4.34
N VAL A 28 -6.09 -0.67 -3.54
CA VAL A 28 -6.26 0.40 -2.55
C VAL A 28 -5.61 1.65 -3.11
N ARG A 29 -6.40 2.70 -3.25
CA ARG A 29 -5.94 3.97 -3.85
C ARG A 29 -5.54 4.96 -2.77
N ASN A 30 -4.64 5.88 -3.14
CA ASN A 30 -4.16 6.95 -2.27
C ASN A 30 -3.50 6.46 -0.99
N VAL A 31 -2.68 5.41 -1.12
CA VAL A 31 -1.94 4.86 0.01
C VAL A 31 -0.68 5.69 0.24
N PRO A 32 -0.47 6.23 1.44
CA PRO A 32 0.78 6.93 1.76
C PRO A 32 1.96 5.97 1.68
N THR A 33 2.83 6.18 0.70
CA THR A 33 3.95 5.30 0.40
C THR A 33 5.26 6.06 0.57
N GLN A 34 6.21 5.48 1.30
CA GLN A 34 7.54 6.05 1.42
C GLN A 34 8.38 5.56 0.25
N VAL A 35 8.87 6.49 -0.55
CA VAL A 35 9.63 6.17 -1.76
C VAL A 35 11.02 6.76 -1.64
N CYS A 36 12.04 5.91 -1.87
CA CYS A 36 13.42 6.38 -1.92
C CYS A 36 13.66 7.19 -3.19
N SER A 37 14.24 8.38 -3.04
CA SER A 37 14.49 9.26 -4.18
C SER A 37 15.61 8.76 -5.09
N GLN A 38 16.45 7.84 -4.62
CA GLN A 38 17.58 7.34 -5.41
C GLN A 38 17.33 5.95 -6.00
N CYS A 39 16.96 4.98 -5.18
CA CYS A 39 16.78 3.62 -5.67
C CYS A 39 15.34 3.28 -6.04
N GLY A 40 14.38 4.15 -5.76
CA GLY A 40 12.97 3.92 -6.06
C GLY A 40 12.29 2.89 -5.17
N GLU A 41 12.96 2.43 -4.13
CA GLU A 41 12.39 1.43 -3.22
C GLU A 41 11.18 2.00 -2.49
N LYS A 42 10.14 1.17 -2.37
CA LYS A 42 8.90 1.56 -1.70
C LYS A 42 8.81 0.88 -0.35
N SER A 43 8.33 1.62 0.65
CA SER A 43 8.10 1.07 1.97
C SER A 43 6.87 1.71 2.59
N TYR A 44 6.34 1.07 3.62
CA TYR A 44 5.14 1.54 4.30
C TYR A 44 5.44 1.63 5.79
N SER A 45 4.92 2.66 6.45
CA SER A 45 5.01 2.74 7.89
C SER A 45 4.15 1.65 8.53
N LEU A 46 4.40 1.36 9.80
CA LEU A 46 3.63 0.34 10.52
C LEU A 46 2.13 0.67 10.52
N ASP A 47 1.78 1.93 10.76
CA ASP A 47 0.37 2.35 10.77
C ASP A 47 -0.30 2.10 9.41
N VAL A 48 0.40 2.43 8.34
CA VAL A 48 -0.12 2.21 6.99
C VAL A 48 -0.26 0.71 6.70
N SER A 49 0.73 -0.08 7.10
CA SER A 49 0.69 -1.54 6.90
C SER A 49 -0.49 -2.18 7.63
N VAL A 50 -0.73 -1.79 8.88
CA VAL A 50 -1.86 -2.29 9.66
C VAL A 50 -3.18 -1.90 9.01
N ARG A 51 -3.31 -0.66 8.60
CA ARG A 51 -4.55 -0.16 7.97
C ARG A 51 -4.82 -0.87 6.64
N LEU A 52 -3.77 -1.07 5.83
CA LEU A 52 -3.91 -1.82 4.58
C LEU A 52 -4.41 -3.23 4.83
N GLN A 53 -3.85 -3.91 5.84
CA GLN A 53 -4.26 -5.26 6.18
C GLN A 53 -5.73 -5.30 6.58
N GLU A 54 -6.19 -4.33 7.38
CA GLU A 54 -7.59 -4.24 7.78
C GLU A 54 -8.51 -4.04 6.58
N LEU A 55 -8.17 -3.10 5.71
CA LEU A 55 -8.96 -2.80 4.52
C LEU A 55 -9.07 -4.02 3.60
N ILE A 56 -7.97 -4.71 3.38
CA ILE A 56 -7.94 -5.89 2.53
C ILE A 56 -8.75 -7.02 3.16
N ASN A 57 -8.62 -7.23 4.46
CA ASN A 57 -9.36 -8.26 5.16
C ASN A 57 -10.89 -8.02 5.11
N GLN A 58 -11.30 -6.77 5.21
CA GLN A 58 -12.72 -6.43 5.10
C GLN A 58 -13.23 -6.64 3.69
N ALA A 59 -12.46 -6.20 2.70
CA ALA A 59 -12.87 -6.28 1.30
C ALA A 59 -12.96 -7.72 0.82
N LYS A 60 -12.01 -8.57 1.18
CA LYS A 60 -11.98 -9.96 0.69
C LYS A 60 -13.16 -10.80 1.15
N LYS A 61 -13.88 -10.35 2.19
CA LYS A 61 -15.06 -11.07 2.69
C LYS A 61 -16.29 -10.87 1.81
N ILE A 62 -16.33 -9.79 1.05
CA ILE A 62 -17.50 -9.39 0.29
C ILE A 62 -17.24 -9.25 -1.21
N VAL A 63 -15.97 -9.34 -1.63
CA VAL A 63 -15.58 -9.12 -3.02
C VAL A 63 -15.17 -10.43 -3.67
N THR A 64 -15.71 -10.68 -4.88
CA THR A 64 -15.22 -11.69 -5.80
C THR A 64 -14.80 -10.95 -7.08
N GLY A 65 -13.61 -11.25 -7.59
CA GLY A 65 -13.08 -10.56 -8.76
C GLY A 65 -12.19 -9.39 -8.40
N ILE A 66 -12.46 -8.22 -8.95
CA ILE A 66 -11.63 -7.02 -8.76
C ILE A 66 -12.41 -5.97 -7.98
N ALA A 67 -11.82 -5.44 -6.93
CA ALA A 67 -12.38 -4.34 -6.16
C ALA A 67 -11.39 -3.20 -6.05
N GLU A 68 -11.91 -1.99 -5.99
CA GLU A 68 -11.12 -0.78 -5.86
C GLU A 68 -11.64 0.00 -4.65
N ILE A 69 -10.77 0.29 -3.70
CA ILE A 69 -11.13 1.03 -2.49
C ILE A 69 -10.14 2.15 -2.27
N THR A 70 -10.52 3.17 -1.50
CA THR A 70 -9.67 4.30 -1.19
C THR A 70 -9.17 4.20 0.25
N TYR A 71 -7.87 4.37 0.45
CA TYR A 71 -7.24 4.25 1.76
C TYR A 71 -7.83 5.25 2.77
N ALA A 72 -7.99 6.48 2.37
CA ALA A 72 -8.44 7.57 3.23
C ALA A 72 -9.91 7.92 2.99
N ALA A 73 -10.74 6.92 2.91
CA ALA A 73 -12.18 7.15 2.71
C ALA A 73 -12.85 7.65 3.99
#